data_4d73e91cdecc994f747aea5d144ec536
#
_entry.id   4d73e91cdecc994f747aea5d144ec536
#
_cell.length_a   1.000
_cell.length_b   1.000
_cell.length_c   1.000
_cell.angle_alpha   90.00
_cell.angle_beta   90.00
_cell.angle_gamma   90.00
#
_symmetry.space_group_name_H-M   'P 1'
#
loop_
_entity.id
_entity.type
_entity.pdbx_description
1 polymer ?
#
loop_
_entity_poly.entity_id
_entity_poly.type
_entity_poly.pdbx_seq_one_letter_code
_entity_poly.pdbx_strand_id
1 'polypeptide(L)' 'MHIHIEYCEKWNYKPDFDRVSKIINSIQPDAYIESNITPPRSGAFEIIINKQLVYSKFKTGEFPREADIKSWF' A
#
# COMPACT_ATOMS: atom_id res chain seq x y z
N MET A 1 10.02 6.43 -8.83
CA MET A 1 8.61 5.95 -8.72
C MET A 1 8.04 6.40 -7.41
N HIS A 2 6.88 7.02 -7.44
CA HIS A 2 6.22 7.56 -6.25
C HIS A 2 5.05 6.66 -5.86
N ILE A 3 5.08 6.17 -4.62
CA ILE A 3 4.06 5.24 -4.11
C ILE A 3 3.45 5.84 -2.86
N HIS A 4 2.13 5.93 -2.85
CA HIS A 4 1.38 6.37 -1.68
C HIS A 4 0.53 5.22 -1.15
N ILE A 5 0.65 4.94 0.16
CA ILE A 5 -0.14 3.91 0.81
C ILE A 5 -0.99 4.55 1.89
N GLU A 6 -2.31 4.48 1.72
CA GLU A 6 -3.26 4.88 2.76
C GLU A 6 -3.58 3.64 3.57
N TYR A 7 -3.28 3.64 4.87
CA TYR A 7 -3.61 2.50 5.72
C TYR A 7 -4.24 2.96 7.03
N CYS A 8 -5.21 2.20 7.50
CA CYS A 8 -5.95 2.52 8.72
C CYS A 8 -5.08 2.29 9.95
N GLU A 9 -4.66 3.36 10.63
CA GLU A 9 -3.87 3.27 11.87
C GLU A 9 -4.73 2.81 13.04
N LYS A 10 -5.99 3.25 13.08
CA LYS A 10 -6.92 2.92 14.15
C LYS A 10 -7.14 1.42 14.29
N TRP A 11 -7.14 0.69 13.16
CA TRP A 11 -7.33 -0.76 13.14
C TRP A 11 -6.00 -1.52 13.10
N ASN A 12 -4.89 -0.80 13.31
CA ASN A 12 -3.55 -1.38 13.38
C ASN A 12 -3.14 -2.14 12.12
N TYR A 13 -3.26 -1.48 10.97
CA TYR A 13 -2.82 -2.04 9.69
C TYR A 13 -1.32 -1.83 9.42
N LYS A 14 -0.59 -1.27 10.40
CA LYS A 14 0.84 -1.01 10.22
C LYS A 14 1.67 -2.26 9.89
N PRO A 15 1.43 -3.43 10.50
CA PRO A 15 2.19 -4.63 10.10
C PRO A 15 2.04 -4.95 8.62
N ASP A 16 0.86 -4.78 8.04
CA ASP A 16 0.65 -4.99 6.61
C ASP A 16 1.33 -3.91 5.77
N PHE A 17 1.29 -2.65 6.24
CA PHE A 17 2.03 -1.57 5.60
C PHE A 17 3.53 -1.90 5.55
N ASP A 18 4.11 -2.33 6.67
CA ASP A 18 5.52 -2.67 6.74
C ASP A 18 5.87 -3.85 5.82
N ARG A 19 5.02 -4.87 5.80
CA ARG A 19 5.18 -6.05 4.93
C ARG A 19 5.18 -5.65 3.45
N VAL A 20 4.17 -4.91 3.05
CA VAL A 20 4.01 -4.48 1.65
C VAL A 20 5.15 -3.56 1.23
N SER A 21 5.52 -2.61 2.09
CA SER A 21 6.62 -1.69 1.81
C SER A 21 7.93 -2.42 1.61
N LYS A 22 8.18 -3.45 2.42
CA LYS A 22 9.40 -4.25 2.32
C LYS A 22 9.45 -5.02 1.00
N ILE A 23 8.32 -5.60 0.59
CA ILE A 23 8.25 -6.31 -0.69
C ILE A 23 8.46 -5.34 -1.85
N ILE A 24 7.81 -4.19 -1.82
CA ILE A 24 7.99 -3.17 -2.87
C ILE A 24 9.46 -2.75 -2.97
N ASN A 25 10.10 -2.48 -1.85
CA ASN A 25 11.50 -2.07 -1.84
C ASN A 25 12.44 -3.16 -2.37
N SER A 26 12.08 -4.42 -2.22
CA SER A 26 12.88 -5.52 -2.76
C SER A 26 12.78 -5.59 -4.29
N ILE A 27 11.65 -5.17 -4.85
CA ILE A 27 11.42 -5.17 -6.30
C ILE A 27 11.90 -3.86 -6.93
N GLN A 28 11.63 -2.74 -6.26
CA GLN A 28 11.97 -1.39 -6.71
C GLN A 28 12.74 -0.66 -5.61
N PRO A 29 14.07 -0.88 -5.51
CA PRO A 29 14.86 -0.27 -4.42
C PRO A 29 14.82 1.25 -4.39
N ASP A 30 14.57 1.90 -5.53
CA ASP A 30 14.52 3.35 -5.64
C ASP A 30 13.12 3.93 -5.47
N ALA A 31 12.13 3.10 -5.15
CA ALA A 31 10.77 3.58 -4.96
C ALA A 31 10.69 4.49 -3.73
N TYR A 32 10.03 5.64 -3.89
CA TYR A 32 9.71 6.52 -2.78
C TYR A 32 8.33 6.15 -2.24
N ILE A 33 8.27 5.67 -1.01
CA ILE A 33 7.03 5.26 -0.37
C ILE A 33 6.66 6.26 0.70
N GLU A 34 5.46 6.84 0.57
CA GLU A 34 4.90 7.69 1.61
C GLU A 34 3.57 7.13 2.10
N SER A 35 3.16 7.52 3.29
CA SER A 35 1.92 7.02 3.88
C SER A 35 1.16 8.12 4.58
N ASN A 36 -0.17 8.00 4.58
CA ASN A 36 -1.07 8.79 5.43
C ASN A 36 -0.74 10.29 5.51
N ILE A 37 -0.58 10.95 4.36
CA ILE A 37 -0.37 12.41 4.31
C ILE A 37 -1.56 13.13 4.95
N THR A 38 -2.77 12.58 4.74
CA THR A 38 -4.00 13.05 5.40
C THR A 38 -4.51 11.92 6.30
N PRO A 39 -5.40 12.24 7.26
CA PRO A 39 -5.97 11.18 8.10
C PRO A 39 -6.59 10.08 7.23
N PRO A 40 -6.22 8.81 7.45
CA PRO A 40 -6.71 7.72 6.62
C PRO A 40 -8.18 7.40 6.92
N ARG A 41 -8.88 6.88 5.92
CA ARG A 41 -10.25 6.40 6.11
C ARG A 41 -10.25 5.11 6.92
N SER A 42 -11.29 4.90 7.72
CA SER A 42 -11.39 3.68 8.55
C SER A 42 -11.42 2.44 7.66
N GLY A 43 -10.54 1.48 7.97
CA GLY A 43 -10.45 0.22 7.24
C GLY A 43 -9.74 0.32 5.91
N ALA A 44 -9.15 1.47 5.57
CA ALA A 44 -8.46 1.66 4.30
C ALA A 44 -7.15 0.88 4.25
N PHE A 45 -6.87 0.29 3.11
CA PHE A 45 -5.54 -0.13 2.68
C PHE A 45 -5.51 0.01 1.16
N GLU A 46 -5.04 1.19 0.72
CA GLU A 46 -5.13 1.62 -0.67
C GLU A 46 -3.76 1.99 -1.18
N ILE A 47 -3.39 1.48 -2.35
CA ILE A 47 -2.06 1.70 -2.91
C ILE A 47 -2.16 2.44 -4.22
N ILE A 48 -1.47 3.58 -4.28
CA ILE A 48 -1.45 4.46 -5.44
C ILE A 48 -0.01 4.55 -5.94
N ILE A 49 0.21 4.19 -7.20
CA ILE A 49 1.52 4.26 -7.84
C ILE A 49 1.47 5.28 -8.97
N ASN A 50 2.34 6.30 -8.87
CA ASN A 50 2.40 7.38 -9.86
C ASN A 50 1.00 7.94 -10.16
N LYS A 51 0.24 8.22 -9.11
CA LYS A 51 -1.11 8.79 -9.15
C LYS A 51 -2.20 7.85 -9.65
N GLN A 52 -1.90 6.56 -9.83
CA GLN A 52 -2.89 5.56 -10.22
C GLN A 52 -3.18 4.59 -9.07
N LEU A 53 -4.45 4.41 -8.76
CA LEU A 53 -4.87 3.42 -7.76
C LEU A 53 -4.67 2.03 -8.34
N VAL A 54 -3.76 1.24 -7.73
CA VAL A 54 -3.47 -0.12 -8.18
C VAL A 54 -4.06 -1.19 -7.28
N TYR A 55 -4.38 -0.83 -6.03
CA TYR A 55 -4.98 -1.78 -5.11
C TYR A 55 -5.91 -1.08 -4.12
N SER A 56 -7.05 -1.70 -3.82
CA SER A 56 -8.01 -1.18 -2.86
C SER A 56 -8.58 -2.31 -2.03
N LYS A 57 -8.34 -2.27 -0.71
CA LYS A 57 -8.95 -3.20 0.22
C LYS A 57 -10.47 -3.02 0.28
N PHE A 58 -10.97 -1.81 0.05
CA PHE A 58 -12.42 -1.57 -0.01
C PHE A 58 -13.08 -2.37 -1.14
N LYS A 59 -12.36 -2.58 -2.24
CA LYS A 59 -12.87 -3.35 -3.39
C LYS A 59 -12.67 -4.84 -3.24
N THR A 60 -11.49 -5.25 -2.74
CA THR A 60 -11.11 -6.67 -2.68
C THR A 60 -11.55 -7.37 -1.40
N GLY A 61 -11.67 -6.60 -0.30
CA GLY A 61 -12.01 -7.12 1.01
C GLY A 61 -10.82 -7.75 1.75
N GLU A 62 -9.62 -7.70 1.18
CA GLU A 62 -8.44 -8.30 1.82
C GLU A 62 -7.18 -7.49 1.54
N PHE A 63 -6.10 -7.81 2.26
CA PHE A 63 -4.79 -7.21 2.03
C PHE A 63 -4.13 -7.82 0.81
N PRO A 64 -3.25 -7.05 0.11
CA PRO A 64 -2.56 -7.60 -1.05
C PRO A 64 -1.58 -8.70 -0.66
N ARG A 65 -1.51 -9.73 -1.51
CA ARG A 65 -0.56 -10.81 -1.39
C ARG A 65 0.70 -10.46 -2.17
N GLU A 66 1.77 -11.22 -1.96
CA GLU A 66 3.02 -10.98 -2.67
C GLU A 66 2.82 -11.02 -4.19
N ALA A 67 2.01 -11.98 -4.69
CA ALA A 67 1.72 -12.08 -6.12
C ALA A 67 1.03 -10.84 -6.65
N ASP A 68 0.10 -10.25 -5.87
CA ASP A 68 -0.56 -9.00 -6.25
C ASP A 68 0.47 -7.88 -6.38
N ILE A 69 1.34 -7.75 -5.39
CA ILE A 69 2.36 -6.70 -5.37
C ILE A 69 3.28 -6.82 -6.57
N LYS A 70 3.74 -8.02 -6.89
CA LYS A 70 4.60 -8.25 -8.05
C LYS A 70 3.93 -7.88 -9.36
N SER A 71 2.60 -8.01 -9.45
CA SER A 71 1.86 -7.69 -10.66
C SER A 71 1.83 -6.19 -11.00
N TRP A 72 2.19 -5.33 -10.04
CA TRP A 72 2.19 -3.87 -10.27
C TRP A 72 3.48 -3.36 -10.91
N PHE A 73 4.49 -4.21 -11.03
CA PHE A 73 5.83 -3.80 -11.50
C PHE A 73 6.36 -4.60 -12.70
#